data_60c77480fdb405b55b821ac32bae0802
#
_entry.id   60c77480fdb405b55b821ac32bae0802
#
_cell.length_a   1.000
_cell.length_b   1.000
_cell.length_c   1.000
_cell.angle_alpha   90.00
_cell.angle_beta   90.00
_cell.angle_gamma   90.00
#
_symmetry.space_group_name_H-M   'P 1'
#
loop_
_entity.id
_entity.type
_entity.pdbx_description
1 polymer ?
#
loop_
_entity_poly.entity_id
_entity_poly.type
_entity_poly.pdbx_seq_one_letter_code
_entity_poly.pdbx_strand_id
1 'polypeptide(L)'
;MADFLNRDPRNPQFWDERFEKNFTPWDKGNVPVDLQAFMQTAAGPMNVLIPGCGNGYEAAFLAQAGWPVVAIDFSPAAVRSAQAAIGEWGKHVIEADFFAYTPAQPLDLIYERAFFCALPPAMRADIVKRWATLLSSGALLAGFFFFDDAEDASLKGPPFTIHSAVFTELMSPYFALLEERAVSDSIPVFAGREWWQVWKRL
;
A
#
# COMPACT_ATOMS: atom_id res chain seq x y z
N MET A 1 -15.28 -22.05 6.76
CA MET A 1 -14.89 -20.87 5.95
C MET A 1 -15.72 -19.69 6.43
N ALA A 2 -15.12 -18.52 6.65
CA ALA A 2 -15.90 -17.34 6.98
C ALA A 2 -16.81 -17.00 5.77
N ASP A 3 -18.09 -16.83 6.05
CA ASP A 3 -19.05 -16.43 5.00
C ASP A 3 -19.05 -14.90 4.89
N PHE A 4 -18.64 -14.39 3.72
CA PHE A 4 -18.56 -12.96 3.42
C PHE A 4 -19.71 -12.59 2.48
N LEU A 5 -20.48 -11.58 2.85
CA LEU A 5 -21.64 -11.10 2.07
C LEU A 5 -21.20 -10.16 0.94
N ASN A 6 -20.24 -9.27 1.26
CA ASN A 6 -19.72 -8.31 0.28
C ASN A 6 -18.61 -8.94 -0.56
N ARG A 7 -18.73 -8.81 -1.89
CA ARG A 7 -17.82 -9.42 -2.87
C ARG A 7 -16.99 -8.40 -3.67
N ASP A 8 -17.33 -7.13 -3.57
CA ASP A 8 -16.69 -6.06 -4.33
C ASP A 8 -15.67 -5.30 -3.46
N PRO A 9 -14.34 -5.44 -3.72
CA PRO A 9 -13.31 -4.76 -2.94
C PRO A 9 -13.28 -3.23 -3.11
N ARG A 10 -14.07 -2.67 -4.03
CA ARG A 10 -14.28 -1.22 -4.14
C ARG A 10 -15.20 -0.67 -3.07
N ASN A 11 -15.90 -1.56 -2.36
CA ASN A 11 -16.86 -1.19 -1.33
C ASN A 11 -16.21 -1.32 0.06
N PRO A 12 -16.27 -0.30 0.93
CA PRO A 12 -15.76 -0.38 2.30
C PRO A 12 -16.25 -1.60 3.08
N GLN A 13 -17.53 -1.98 2.92
CA GLN A 13 -18.13 -3.12 3.60
C GLN A 13 -17.44 -4.47 3.26
N PHE A 14 -16.78 -4.58 2.10
CA PHE A 14 -15.98 -5.75 1.78
C PHE A 14 -14.82 -5.92 2.79
N TRP A 15 -14.15 -4.82 3.12
CA TRP A 15 -13.03 -4.79 4.05
C TRP A 15 -13.51 -4.81 5.49
N ASP A 16 -14.59 -4.07 5.82
CA ASP A 16 -15.20 -4.08 7.16
C ASP A 16 -15.48 -5.50 7.64
N GLU A 17 -16.16 -6.32 6.84
CA GLU A 17 -16.44 -7.72 7.19
C GLU A 17 -15.18 -8.53 7.47
N ARG A 18 -14.05 -8.25 6.80
CA ARG A 18 -12.80 -8.98 6.99
C ARG A 18 -12.10 -8.57 8.27
N PHE A 19 -12.01 -7.27 8.53
CA PHE A 19 -11.44 -6.76 9.78
C PHE A 19 -12.27 -7.18 10.99
N GLU A 20 -13.59 -7.07 10.94
CA GLU A 20 -14.51 -7.49 12.02
C GLU A 20 -14.44 -8.98 12.32
N LYS A 21 -14.17 -9.81 11.31
CA LYS A 21 -14.00 -11.27 11.46
C LYS A 21 -12.56 -11.71 11.71
N ASN A 22 -11.62 -10.76 11.89
CA ASN A 22 -10.18 -11.02 12.03
C ASN A 22 -9.63 -11.90 10.89
N PHE A 23 -10.12 -11.70 9.68
CA PHE A 23 -9.67 -12.40 8.49
C PHE A 23 -8.78 -11.48 7.64
N THR A 24 -7.53 -11.35 8.03
CA THR A 24 -6.53 -10.45 7.40
C THR A 24 -5.28 -11.24 6.94
N PRO A 25 -5.40 -12.18 5.99
CA PRO A 25 -4.28 -13.04 5.56
C PRO A 25 -3.13 -12.28 4.88
N TRP A 26 -3.34 -11.02 4.53
CA TRP A 26 -2.33 -10.10 3.99
C TRP A 26 -1.52 -9.39 5.08
N ASP A 27 -1.93 -9.50 6.34
CA ASP A 27 -1.28 -8.83 7.46
C ASP A 27 -0.11 -9.66 7.98
N LYS A 28 1.07 -9.06 8.02
CA LYS A 28 2.29 -9.67 8.54
C LYS A 28 2.41 -9.54 10.07
N GLY A 29 1.66 -8.61 10.67
CA GLY A 29 1.74 -8.31 12.10
C GLY A 29 3.01 -7.55 12.51
N ASN A 30 3.81 -7.08 11.56
CA ASN A 30 5.02 -6.29 11.80
C ASN A 30 5.41 -5.43 10.61
N VAL A 31 6.39 -4.54 10.84
CA VAL A 31 6.98 -3.67 9.80
C VAL A 31 7.98 -4.47 8.96
N PRO A 32 7.87 -4.45 7.62
CA PRO A 32 8.80 -5.14 6.74
C PRO A 32 10.25 -4.64 6.85
N VAL A 33 11.19 -5.56 6.71
CA VAL A 33 12.63 -5.23 6.75
C VAL A 33 13.05 -4.27 5.63
N ASP A 34 12.36 -4.34 4.48
CA ASP A 34 12.64 -3.48 3.33
C ASP A 34 12.31 -2.00 3.61
N LEU A 35 11.19 -1.72 4.28
CA LEU A 35 10.87 -0.36 4.72
C LEU A 35 11.87 0.15 5.76
N GLN A 36 12.28 -0.73 6.70
CA GLN A 36 13.28 -0.37 7.71
C GLN A 36 14.61 -0.01 7.04
N ALA A 37 15.06 -0.82 6.07
CA ALA A 37 16.29 -0.57 5.32
C ALA A 37 16.19 0.72 4.47
N PHE A 38 15.07 0.93 3.77
CA PHE A 38 14.82 2.15 3.01
C PHE A 38 14.94 3.40 3.90
N MET A 39 14.31 3.36 5.07
CA MET A 39 14.34 4.47 6.01
C MET A 39 15.75 4.79 6.52
N GLN A 40 16.61 3.75 6.73
CA GLN A 40 17.99 3.92 7.14
C GLN A 40 18.88 4.61 6.07
N THR A 41 18.51 4.47 4.79
CA THR A 41 19.26 5.08 3.68
C THR A 41 18.72 6.45 3.28
N ALA A 42 17.58 6.87 3.81
CA ALA A 42 16.99 8.17 3.53
C ALA A 42 17.83 9.31 4.13
N ALA A 43 17.95 10.41 3.40
CA ALA A 43 18.72 11.59 3.85
C ALA A 43 18.11 12.31 5.06
N GLY A 44 16.84 12.04 5.36
CA GLY A 44 16.10 12.61 6.49
C GLY A 44 14.62 12.24 6.44
N PRO A 45 13.82 12.74 7.40
CA PRO A 45 12.38 12.50 7.45
C PRO A 45 11.67 12.99 6.18
N MET A 46 10.72 12.21 5.69
CA MET A 46 9.85 12.49 4.55
C MET A 46 8.41 12.66 4.99
N ASN A 47 7.64 13.48 4.28
CA ASN A 47 6.19 13.59 4.46
C ASN A 47 5.51 12.44 3.71
N VAL A 48 4.95 11.47 4.44
CA VAL A 48 4.51 10.17 3.92
C VAL A 48 3.00 10.04 3.90
N LEU A 49 2.47 9.51 2.79
CA LEU A 49 1.11 8.97 2.71
C LEU A 49 1.16 7.44 2.62
N ILE A 50 0.34 6.75 3.41
CA ILE A 50 0.14 5.30 3.34
C ILE A 50 -1.32 5.04 2.98
N PRO A 51 -1.67 4.74 1.71
CA PRO A 51 -3.03 4.38 1.33
C PRO A 51 -3.34 2.92 1.66
N GLY A 52 -4.59 2.64 2.10
CA GLY A 52 -5.04 1.30 2.46
C GLY A 52 -4.21 0.69 3.59
N CYS A 53 -4.00 1.46 4.66
CA CYS A 53 -2.98 1.17 5.68
C CYS A 53 -3.28 -0.06 6.56
N GLY A 54 -4.48 -0.64 6.47
CA GLY A 54 -4.85 -1.79 7.29
C GLY A 54 -4.62 -1.55 8.78
N ASN A 55 -3.80 -2.39 9.44
CA ASN A 55 -3.50 -2.26 10.88
C ASN A 55 -2.45 -1.17 11.23
N GLY A 56 -1.89 -0.48 10.25
CA GLY A 56 -1.12 0.75 10.46
C GLY A 56 0.25 0.60 11.13
N TYR A 57 0.85 -0.58 11.16
CA TYR A 57 2.16 -0.80 11.82
C TYR A 57 3.26 0.09 11.23
N GLU A 58 3.27 0.28 9.91
CA GLU A 58 4.23 1.12 9.21
C GLU A 58 4.02 2.60 9.54
N ALA A 59 2.76 3.03 9.73
CA ALA A 59 2.46 4.39 10.17
C ALA A 59 3.03 4.67 11.57
N ALA A 60 2.85 3.74 12.51
CA ALA A 60 3.42 3.85 13.84
C ALA A 60 4.96 3.89 13.78
N PHE A 61 5.57 3.00 13.01
CA PHE A 61 7.02 2.92 12.87
C PHE A 61 7.63 4.21 12.33
N LEU A 62 7.07 4.78 11.26
CA LEU A 62 7.53 6.04 10.68
C LEU A 62 7.31 7.22 11.65
N ALA A 63 6.14 7.28 12.29
CA ALA A 63 5.84 8.33 13.26
C ALA A 63 6.76 8.29 14.50
N GLN A 64 7.10 7.09 15.01
CA GLN A 64 8.06 6.91 16.10
C GLN A 64 9.46 7.41 15.73
N ALA A 65 9.84 7.29 14.47
CA ALA A 65 11.09 7.81 13.95
C ALA A 65 11.05 9.32 13.60
N GLY A 66 9.93 10.00 13.89
CA GLY A 66 9.76 11.44 13.67
C GLY A 66 9.42 11.82 12.23
N TRP A 67 9.02 10.85 11.37
CA TRP A 67 8.55 11.18 10.03
C TRP A 67 7.11 11.71 10.07
N PRO A 68 6.79 12.82 9.40
CA PRO A 68 5.42 13.23 9.18
C PRO A 68 4.69 12.18 8.35
N VAL A 69 3.68 11.52 8.91
CA VAL A 69 2.94 10.45 8.24
C VAL A 69 1.44 10.63 8.39
N VAL A 70 0.71 10.40 7.32
CA VAL A 70 -0.73 10.19 7.31
C VAL A 70 -1.00 8.84 6.66
N ALA A 71 -1.71 7.98 7.37
CA ALA A 71 -2.18 6.71 6.87
C ALA A 71 -3.69 6.77 6.67
N ILE A 72 -4.17 6.31 5.53
CA ILE A 72 -5.60 6.36 5.21
C ILE A 72 -6.12 4.97 4.90
N ASP A 73 -7.34 4.70 5.32
CA ASP A 73 -8.14 3.57 4.88
C ASP A 73 -9.59 4.01 4.71
N PHE A 74 -10.30 3.48 3.73
CA PHE A 74 -11.70 3.84 3.50
C PHE A 74 -12.67 2.92 4.25
N SER A 75 -12.15 1.83 4.88
CA SER A 75 -12.92 0.95 5.76
C SER A 75 -12.90 1.49 7.18
N PRO A 76 -14.05 1.89 7.74
CA PRO A 76 -14.14 2.28 9.15
C PRO A 76 -13.65 1.20 10.11
N ALA A 77 -13.85 -0.08 9.78
CA ALA A 77 -13.38 -1.19 10.61
C ALA A 77 -11.84 -1.33 10.58
N ALA A 78 -11.20 -1.13 9.41
CA ALA A 78 -9.75 -1.09 9.30
C ALA A 78 -9.17 0.06 10.14
N VAL A 79 -9.74 1.27 10.03
CA VAL A 79 -9.30 2.43 10.82
C VAL A 79 -9.38 2.16 12.31
N ARG A 80 -10.52 1.62 12.80
CA ARG A 80 -10.65 1.26 14.22
C ARG A 80 -9.63 0.21 14.65
N SER A 81 -9.40 -0.81 13.80
CA SER A 81 -8.40 -1.85 14.06
C SER A 81 -7.01 -1.27 14.17
N ALA A 82 -6.61 -0.41 13.22
CA ALA A 82 -5.33 0.28 13.23
C ALA A 82 -5.15 1.13 14.50
N GLN A 83 -6.11 1.99 14.82
CA GLN A 83 -6.05 2.85 16.00
C GLN A 83 -5.92 2.05 17.29
N ALA A 84 -6.58 0.89 17.38
CA ALA A 84 -6.45 0.01 18.54
C ALA A 84 -5.07 -0.70 18.57
N ALA A 85 -4.56 -1.13 17.41
CA ALA A 85 -3.32 -1.88 17.30
C ALA A 85 -2.07 -1.05 17.62
N ILE A 86 -2.05 0.23 17.19
CA ILE A 86 -0.87 1.09 17.31
C ILE A 86 -0.96 2.16 18.42
N GLY A 87 -2.03 2.13 19.22
CA GLY A 87 -2.18 2.94 20.43
C GLY A 87 -2.07 4.44 20.19
N GLU A 88 -1.14 5.13 20.85
CA GLU A 88 -0.97 6.60 20.75
C GLU A 88 -0.66 7.09 19.32
N TRP A 89 -0.15 6.22 18.46
CA TRP A 89 0.14 6.51 17.06
C TRP A 89 -1.11 6.44 16.17
N GLY A 90 -2.23 5.93 16.69
CA GLY A 90 -3.51 5.85 15.99
C GLY A 90 -4.02 7.19 15.46
N LYS A 91 -3.57 8.32 16.03
CA LYS A 91 -3.86 9.68 15.55
C LYS A 91 -3.38 9.94 14.12
N HIS A 92 -2.43 9.13 13.60
CA HIS A 92 -1.93 9.23 12.24
C HIS A 92 -2.77 8.45 11.23
N VAL A 93 -3.77 7.69 11.69
CA VAL A 93 -4.67 6.90 10.86
C VAL A 93 -6.04 7.58 10.79
N ILE A 94 -6.49 7.87 9.57
CA ILE A 94 -7.79 8.53 9.32
C ILE A 94 -8.61 7.75 8.29
N GLU A 95 -9.94 7.84 8.43
CA GLU A 95 -10.86 7.33 7.42
C GLU A 95 -10.89 8.27 6.23
N ALA A 96 -10.45 7.77 5.06
CA ALA A 96 -10.49 8.56 3.82
C ALA A 96 -10.44 7.65 2.58
N ASP A 97 -11.12 8.09 1.53
CA ASP A 97 -11.01 7.52 0.19
C ASP A 97 -9.74 8.07 -0.49
N PHE A 98 -8.85 7.18 -0.91
CA PHE A 98 -7.61 7.51 -1.61
C PHE A 98 -7.84 8.40 -2.85
N PHE A 99 -8.89 8.16 -3.60
CA PHE A 99 -9.18 8.92 -4.83
C PHE A 99 -9.68 10.34 -4.55
N ALA A 100 -10.29 10.58 -3.39
CA ALA A 100 -10.81 11.88 -2.96
C ALA A 100 -9.86 12.63 -2.00
N TYR A 101 -8.92 11.93 -1.34
CA TYR A 101 -8.06 12.50 -0.31
C TYR A 101 -7.15 13.60 -0.87
N THR A 102 -7.06 14.73 -0.16
CA THR A 102 -6.14 15.82 -0.48
C THR A 102 -5.17 16.03 0.69
N PRO A 103 -3.86 15.80 0.50
CA PRO A 103 -2.86 16.05 1.53
C PRO A 103 -2.82 17.52 1.95
N ALA A 104 -2.67 17.77 3.23
CA ALA A 104 -2.51 19.14 3.76
C ALA A 104 -1.14 19.76 3.43
N GLN A 105 -0.14 18.92 3.15
CA GLN A 105 1.21 19.32 2.78
C GLN A 105 1.66 18.51 1.56
N PRO A 106 2.61 19.03 0.76
CA PRO A 106 3.24 18.26 -0.32
C PRO A 106 3.82 16.95 0.21
N LEU A 107 3.63 15.87 -0.54
CA LEU A 107 4.17 14.56 -0.19
C LEU A 107 5.57 14.37 -0.77
N ASP A 108 6.48 13.83 0.04
CA ASP A 108 7.79 13.36 -0.39
C ASP A 108 7.78 11.88 -0.76
N LEU A 109 6.86 11.11 -0.14
CA LEU A 109 6.76 9.67 -0.31
C LEU A 109 5.29 9.21 -0.25
N ILE A 110 4.91 8.34 -1.18
CA ILE A 110 3.79 7.41 -0.98
C ILE A 110 4.39 6.03 -0.72
N TYR A 111 4.02 5.43 0.42
CA TYR A 111 4.40 4.05 0.73
C TYR A 111 3.26 3.11 0.40
N GLU A 112 3.54 2.15 -0.48
CA GLU A 112 2.58 1.17 -0.98
C GLU A 112 2.85 -0.20 -0.36
N ARG A 113 1.80 -0.82 0.19
CA ARG A 113 1.81 -2.20 0.56
C ARG A 113 0.42 -2.81 0.49
N ALA A 114 0.27 -3.78 -0.40
CA ALA A 114 -0.97 -4.54 -0.60
C ALA A 114 -2.21 -3.69 -0.96
N PHE A 115 -2.06 -2.40 -1.30
CA PHE A 115 -3.15 -1.53 -1.73
C PHE A 115 -3.44 -1.70 -3.23
N PHE A 116 -2.41 -1.63 -4.09
CA PHE A 116 -2.58 -1.77 -5.53
C PHE A 116 -3.17 -3.12 -5.93
N CYS A 117 -2.70 -4.20 -5.32
CA CYS A 117 -3.21 -5.54 -5.56
C CYS A 117 -4.54 -5.85 -4.86
N ALA A 118 -4.99 -4.99 -3.94
CA ALA A 118 -6.28 -5.13 -3.27
C ALA A 118 -7.46 -4.70 -4.14
N LEU A 119 -7.22 -3.82 -5.11
CA LEU A 119 -8.25 -3.22 -5.97
C LEU A 119 -8.31 -3.88 -7.35
N PRO A 120 -9.50 -3.90 -8.00
CA PRO A 120 -9.68 -4.56 -9.28
C PRO A 120 -8.76 -4.02 -10.39
N PRO A 121 -8.33 -4.87 -11.34
CA PRO A 121 -7.47 -4.48 -12.45
C PRO A 121 -7.94 -3.26 -13.26
N ALA A 122 -9.25 -3.06 -13.37
CA ALA A 122 -9.82 -1.90 -14.06
C ALA A 122 -9.46 -0.56 -13.43
N MET A 123 -9.02 -0.53 -12.15
CA MET A 123 -8.66 0.71 -11.44
C MET A 123 -7.16 1.05 -11.54
N ARG A 124 -6.33 0.18 -12.11
CA ARG A 124 -4.86 0.32 -12.10
C ARG A 124 -4.36 1.62 -12.70
N ALA A 125 -4.89 1.99 -13.86
CA ALA A 125 -4.51 3.24 -14.53
C ALA A 125 -4.88 4.47 -13.68
N ASP A 126 -6.04 4.45 -13.03
CA ASP A 126 -6.49 5.54 -12.17
C ASP A 126 -5.65 5.63 -10.89
N ILE A 127 -5.25 4.48 -10.31
CA ILE A 127 -4.35 4.43 -9.14
C ILE A 127 -3.00 5.06 -9.50
N VAL A 128 -2.36 4.63 -10.58
CA VAL A 128 -1.06 5.16 -11.03
C VAL A 128 -1.13 6.65 -11.34
N LYS A 129 -2.18 7.09 -12.04
CA LYS A 129 -2.43 8.51 -12.30
C LYS A 129 -2.62 9.30 -11.00
N ARG A 130 -3.29 8.70 -10.02
CA ARG A 130 -3.52 9.33 -8.72
C ARG A 130 -2.21 9.48 -7.94
N TRP A 131 -1.37 8.45 -7.88
CA TRP A 131 -0.01 8.57 -7.32
C TRP A 131 0.76 9.72 -7.97
N ALA A 132 0.76 9.77 -9.31
CA ALA A 132 1.45 10.83 -10.06
C ALA A 132 0.89 12.24 -9.80
N THR A 133 -0.40 12.36 -9.48
CA THR A 133 -1.04 13.63 -9.13
C THR A 133 -0.69 14.09 -7.71
N LEU A 134 -0.57 13.14 -6.78
CA LEU A 134 -0.28 13.42 -5.37
C LEU A 134 1.21 13.73 -5.11
N LEU A 135 2.11 13.21 -5.94
CA LEU A 135 3.54 13.37 -5.82
C LEU A 135 4.06 14.48 -6.76
N SER A 136 4.83 15.40 -6.22
CA SER A 136 5.59 16.36 -7.03
C SER A 136 6.76 15.70 -7.74
N SER A 137 7.27 16.30 -8.84
CA SER A 137 8.48 15.81 -9.52
C SER A 137 9.64 15.65 -8.51
N GLY A 138 10.30 14.49 -8.58
CA GLY A 138 11.38 14.10 -7.68
C GLY A 138 10.95 13.34 -6.43
N ALA A 139 9.68 13.43 -6.01
CA ALA A 139 9.14 12.66 -4.89
C ALA A 139 9.06 11.16 -5.22
N LEU A 140 8.95 10.31 -4.19
CA LEU A 140 9.09 8.86 -4.32
C LEU A 140 7.76 8.13 -4.13
N LEU A 141 7.61 7.02 -4.85
CA LEU A 141 6.70 5.94 -4.54
C LEU A 141 7.56 4.72 -4.21
N ALA A 142 7.45 4.21 -3.00
CA ALA A 142 8.20 3.03 -2.56
C ALA A 142 7.27 2.01 -1.93
N GLY A 143 7.53 0.73 -2.17
CA GLY A 143 6.69 -0.31 -1.58
C GLY A 143 6.80 -1.67 -2.24
N PHE A 144 5.76 -2.46 -2.03
CA PHE A 144 5.70 -3.86 -2.41
C PHE A 144 4.68 -4.08 -3.52
N PHE A 145 5.12 -4.68 -4.61
CA PHE A 145 4.28 -4.96 -5.78
C PHE A 145 4.19 -6.47 -6.01
N PHE A 146 3.00 -6.92 -6.38
CA PHE A 146 2.67 -8.33 -6.48
C PHE A 146 2.54 -8.73 -7.95
N PHE A 147 3.59 -9.37 -8.50
CA PHE A 147 3.68 -9.77 -9.89
C PHE A 147 3.40 -11.26 -10.09
N ASP A 148 2.81 -11.59 -11.24
CA ASP A 148 2.71 -12.94 -11.73
C ASP A 148 2.88 -12.89 -13.26
N ASP A 149 4.04 -13.34 -13.73
CA ASP A 149 4.42 -13.30 -15.13
C ASP A 149 4.10 -14.60 -15.87
N ALA A 150 3.36 -15.53 -15.24
CA ALA A 150 2.91 -16.74 -15.88
C ALA A 150 1.82 -16.43 -16.93
N GLU A 151 1.83 -17.16 -18.07
CA GLU A 151 0.84 -16.98 -19.13
C GLU A 151 -0.61 -17.27 -18.66
N ASP A 152 -0.75 -18.16 -17.69
CA ASP A 152 -2.03 -18.57 -17.08
C ASP A 152 -2.30 -17.90 -15.72
N ALA A 153 -1.64 -16.78 -15.44
CA ALA A 153 -1.81 -16.03 -14.19
C ALA A 153 -3.28 -15.76 -13.87
N SER A 154 -3.68 -16.04 -12.65
CA SER A 154 -5.06 -15.86 -12.22
C SER A 154 -5.44 -14.39 -12.14
N LEU A 155 -6.56 -14.02 -12.77
CA LEU A 155 -7.18 -12.70 -12.62
C LEU A 155 -8.10 -12.59 -11.41
N LYS A 156 -8.20 -13.66 -10.58
CA LYS A 156 -9.01 -13.66 -9.36
C LYS A 156 -8.27 -12.96 -8.23
N GLY A 157 -8.99 -12.22 -7.42
CA GLY A 157 -8.45 -11.49 -6.28
C GLY A 157 -9.54 -10.98 -5.35
N PRO A 158 -9.22 -10.18 -4.33
CA PRO A 158 -7.84 -9.82 -3.96
C PRO A 158 -7.06 -10.97 -3.31
N PRO A 159 -5.72 -10.97 -3.40
CA PRO A 159 -4.91 -10.02 -4.15
C PRO A 159 -4.95 -10.26 -5.66
N PHE A 160 -4.97 -9.17 -6.45
CA PHE A 160 -4.94 -9.23 -7.92
C PHE A 160 -3.50 -9.06 -8.41
N THR A 161 -2.96 -10.09 -9.07
CA THR A 161 -1.63 -10.01 -9.70
C THR A 161 -1.64 -9.14 -10.95
N ILE A 162 -0.47 -8.64 -11.34
CA ILE A 162 -0.23 -7.97 -12.61
C ILE A 162 1.06 -8.53 -13.21
N HIS A 163 1.14 -8.59 -14.54
CA HIS A 163 2.38 -8.90 -15.23
C HIS A 163 3.36 -7.72 -15.07
N SER A 164 4.63 -8.00 -14.73
CA SER A 164 5.64 -6.98 -14.44
C SER A 164 5.85 -5.97 -15.58
N ALA A 165 5.87 -6.45 -16.84
CA ALA A 165 5.97 -5.58 -18.01
C ALA A 165 4.76 -4.64 -18.15
N VAL A 166 3.54 -5.12 -17.90
CA VAL A 166 2.32 -4.28 -17.95
C VAL A 166 2.36 -3.23 -16.85
N PHE A 167 2.84 -3.57 -15.65
CA PHE A 167 3.02 -2.59 -14.58
C PHE A 167 4.03 -1.52 -14.97
N THR A 168 5.17 -1.90 -15.54
CA THR A 168 6.19 -0.97 -16.03
C THR A 168 5.65 -0.03 -17.10
N GLU A 169 4.83 -0.52 -18.04
CA GLU A 169 4.16 0.31 -19.06
C GLU A 169 3.21 1.33 -18.43
N LEU A 170 2.46 0.96 -17.39
CA LEU A 170 1.59 1.89 -16.67
C LEU A 170 2.35 2.96 -15.91
N MET A 171 3.51 2.60 -15.35
CA MET A 171 4.34 3.50 -14.52
C MET A 171 5.18 4.47 -15.34
N SER A 172 5.77 4.00 -16.45
CA SER A 172 6.79 4.73 -17.22
C SER A 172 6.40 6.13 -17.70
N PRO A 173 5.11 6.47 -17.98
CA PRO A 173 4.74 7.84 -18.32
C PRO A 173 4.89 8.85 -17.18
N TYR A 174 4.95 8.37 -15.94
CA TYR A 174 4.92 9.22 -14.75
C TYR A 174 6.11 9.03 -13.83
N PHE A 175 6.76 7.88 -13.87
CA PHE A 175 7.78 7.47 -12.91
C PHE A 175 8.98 6.82 -13.56
N ALA A 176 10.17 7.02 -12.96
CA ALA A 176 11.40 6.30 -13.28
C ALA A 176 11.71 5.31 -12.15
N LEU A 177 11.96 4.04 -12.50
CA LEU A 177 12.38 3.01 -11.55
C LEU A 177 13.81 3.32 -11.06
N LEU A 178 13.99 3.37 -9.74
CA LEU A 178 15.30 3.58 -9.10
C LEU A 178 15.86 2.31 -8.49
N GLU A 179 15.01 1.48 -7.90
CA GLU A 179 15.39 0.25 -7.20
C GLU A 179 14.35 -0.82 -7.44
N GLU A 180 14.80 -2.06 -7.65
CA GLU A 180 13.96 -3.25 -7.73
C GLU A 180 14.70 -4.44 -7.12
N ARG A 181 14.01 -5.21 -6.27
CA ARG A 181 14.52 -6.48 -5.75
C ARG A 181 13.41 -7.40 -5.27
N ALA A 182 13.65 -8.70 -5.35
CA ALA A 182 12.75 -9.69 -4.78
C ALA A 182 12.70 -9.59 -3.25
N VAL A 183 11.51 -9.76 -2.69
CA VAL A 183 11.28 -9.78 -1.23
C VAL A 183 11.55 -11.17 -0.68
N SER A 184 12.41 -11.27 0.34
CA SER A 184 12.82 -12.55 0.92
C SER A 184 11.95 -13.01 2.09
N ASP A 185 11.23 -12.08 2.76
CA ASP A 185 10.46 -12.34 3.96
C ASP A 185 8.94 -12.14 3.77
N SER A 186 8.47 -12.35 2.53
CA SER A 186 7.04 -12.30 2.19
C SER A 186 6.21 -13.27 3.01
N ILE A 187 4.98 -12.88 3.29
CA ILE A 187 3.98 -13.79 3.85
C ILE A 187 3.50 -14.79 2.78
N PRO A 188 2.92 -15.95 3.18
CA PRO A 188 2.55 -17.02 2.23
C PRO A 188 1.68 -16.58 1.06
N VAL A 189 0.80 -15.60 1.27
CA VAL A 189 -0.10 -15.05 0.23
C VAL A 189 0.67 -14.41 -0.93
N PHE A 190 1.84 -13.81 -0.66
CA PHE A 190 2.66 -13.09 -1.64
C PHE A 190 3.98 -13.80 -1.97
N ALA A 191 4.30 -14.91 -1.30
CA ALA A 191 5.59 -15.56 -1.39
C ALA A 191 6.02 -15.88 -2.83
N GLY A 192 7.24 -15.47 -3.19
CA GLY A 192 7.86 -15.69 -4.49
C GLY A 192 7.36 -14.77 -5.61
N ARG A 193 6.41 -13.88 -5.34
CA ARG A 193 5.81 -12.96 -6.32
C ARG A 193 5.78 -11.51 -5.85
N GLU A 194 6.30 -11.22 -4.67
CA GLU A 194 6.35 -9.88 -4.09
C GLU A 194 7.72 -9.25 -4.37
N TRP A 195 7.70 -8.01 -4.86
CA TRP A 195 8.88 -7.23 -5.23
C TRP A 195 8.86 -5.91 -4.50
N TRP A 196 9.99 -5.55 -3.89
CA TRP A 196 10.25 -4.20 -3.42
C TRP A 196 10.68 -3.34 -4.58
N GLN A 197 10.05 -2.18 -4.75
CA GLN A 197 10.44 -1.20 -5.76
C GLN A 197 10.43 0.22 -5.19
N VAL A 198 11.34 1.05 -5.72
CA VAL A 198 11.35 2.50 -5.49
C VAL A 198 11.28 3.21 -6.84
N TRP A 199 10.29 4.06 -6.98
CA TRP A 199 10.03 4.84 -8.18
C TRP A 199 10.12 6.32 -7.88
N LYS A 200 10.76 7.10 -8.77
CA LYS A 200 10.83 8.55 -8.69
C LYS A 200 9.84 9.20 -9.64
N ARG A 201 9.04 10.15 -9.16
CA ARG A 201 8.13 10.95 -9.97
C ARG A 201 8.93 11.84 -10.95
N LEU A 202 8.62 11.76 -12.24
CA LEU A 202 9.26 12.50 -13.33
C LEU A 202 8.92 14.00 -13.32
#